data_51e8cc863bbc1b1f0fcaf93c28a996c3
#
_entry.id   51e8cc863bbc1b1f0fcaf93c28a996c3
#
_cell.length_a   1.000
_cell.length_b   1.000
_cell.length_c   1.000
_cell.angle_alpha   90.00
_cell.angle_beta   90.00
_cell.angle_gamma   90.00
#
_symmetry.space_group_name_H-M   'P 1'
#
loop_
_entity.id
_entity.type
_entity.pdbx_description
1 polymer ?
#
loop_
_entity_poly.entity_id
_entity_poly.type
_entity_poly.pdbx_seq_one_letter_code
_entity_poly.pdbx_strand_id
1 'polypeptide(L)'
;MLSDPQLHYLDNAATSRVDPAVAQAVSEALTELWANPSSLYDPAVAAQDAIAAARARVAKTLHCRSDEIYFTACGSEGNNMAVTGAARPRKHWGNKIVVTGFEHPSVQRPIRALKDEGFTVVEVMPGADGRIDTQKFLAEIDKNTVLAACMAVNNETGAVQDIAALGKGIKARNSRTHFHVDAVQAWLRMPIDLQKWREVDTLSVSGHKVLAPKGVGALFIRDSQRQTLKPPYLGGHQERGLRPGTENTPYIVGLGVAAAQGQQKLRPRIAHIAALNRQLRAGLEELDGITLNSPDDAVGEIVNFSTGCINSQTFINYLNTRAVYVSGGSACDKGEPSHTLLAMGCADLTVRTALRVSFCADNTAEDVDALLAGLRDGLQELQHI
;
A
#
# COMPACT_ATOMS: atom_id res chain seq x y z
N MET A 1 9.27 -25.15 -8.71
CA MET A 1 9.74 -23.90 -8.08
C MET A 1 8.69 -23.28 -7.13
N LEU A 2 7.45 -23.04 -7.53
CA LEU A 2 6.42 -22.42 -6.66
C LEU A 2 5.77 -23.36 -5.63
N SER A 3 6.01 -24.65 -5.72
CA SER A 3 5.58 -25.71 -4.79
C SER A 3 6.74 -26.30 -3.98
N ASP A 4 7.90 -25.63 -3.98
CA ASP A 4 9.04 -26.05 -3.19
C ASP A 4 8.74 -25.81 -1.69
N PRO A 5 8.65 -26.87 -0.87
CA PRO A 5 8.40 -26.72 0.55
C PRO A 5 9.54 -26.04 1.31
N GLN A 6 10.71 -25.87 0.69
CA GLN A 6 11.88 -25.18 1.26
C GLN A 6 11.91 -23.67 0.91
N LEU A 7 10.87 -23.14 0.22
CA LEU A 7 10.85 -21.76 -0.19
C LEU A 7 10.22 -20.87 0.90
N HIS A 8 11.03 -20.04 1.54
CA HIS A 8 10.64 -19.10 2.59
C HIS A 8 10.44 -17.70 2.02
N TYR A 9 9.21 -17.41 1.53
CA TYR A 9 8.90 -16.12 0.92
C TYR A 9 8.42 -15.10 1.97
N LEU A 10 9.27 -14.15 2.30
CA LEU A 10 9.11 -13.13 3.33
C LEU A 10 9.13 -11.70 2.76
N ASP A 11 8.76 -11.52 1.48
CA ASP A 11 8.68 -10.21 0.83
C ASP A 11 7.27 -9.86 0.32
N ASN A 12 6.26 -10.14 1.13
CA ASN A 12 4.84 -9.92 0.79
C ASN A 12 4.43 -8.44 0.72
N ALA A 13 5.25 -7.52 1.25
CA ALA A 13 5.05 -6.09 1.05
C ALA A 13 5.47 -5.63 -0.36
N ALA A 14 6.36 -6.35 -1.06
CA ALA A 14 6.65 -6.12 -2.47
C ALA A 14 5.53 -6.64 -3.37
N THR A 15 5.11 -7.88 -3.18
CA THR A 15 3.95 -8.51 -3.85
C THR A 15 3.61 -9.80 -3.13
N SER A 16 2.35 -10.20 -3.11
CA SER A 16 1.92 -11.50 -2.60
C SER A 16 1.69 -12.51 -3.72
N ARG A 17 1.69 -13.81 -3.39
CA ARG A 17 1.17 -14.86 -4.26
C ARG A 17 -0.33 -14.67 -4.43
N VAL A 18 -0.88 -15.12 -5.55
CA VAL A 18 -2.34 -15.14 -5.73
C VAL A 18 -2.90 -16.33 -4.96
N ASP A 19 -3.96 -16.11 -4.18
CA ASP A 19 -4.68 -17.20 -3.51
C ASP A 19 -5.26 -18.18 -4.54
N PRO A 20 -5.19 -19.51 -4.34
CA PRO A 20 -5.69 -20.50 -5.29
C PRO A 20 -7.16 -20.30 -5.68
N ALA A 21 -8.04 -19.94 -4.73
CA ALA A 21 -9.45 -19.68 -5.03
C ALA A 21 -9.64 -18.40 -5.84
N VAL A 22 -8.77 -17.40 -5.64
CA VAL A 22 -8.75 -16.18 -6.47
C VAL A 22 -8.29 -16.52 -7.88
N ALA A 23 -7.24 -17.34 -8.03
CA ALA A 23 -6.74 -17.79 -9.34
C ALA A 23 -7.81 -18.58 -10.10
N GLN A 24 -8.53 -19.47 -9.42
CA GLN A 24 -9.66 -20.22 -9.97
C GLN A 24 -10.76 -19.29 -10.49
N ALA A 25 -11.19 -18.34 -9.67
CA ALA A 25 -12.23 -17.38 -10.05
C ALA A 25 -11.82 -16.50 -11.26
N VAL A 26 -10.54 -16.13 -11.34
CA VAL A 26 -10.01 -15.41 -12.51
C VAL A 26 -10.05 -16.29 -13.76
N SER A 27 -9.63 -17.57 -13.66
CA SER A 27 -9.65 -18.51 -14.77
C SER A 27 -11.07 -18.75 -15.31
N GLU A 28 -12.03 -18.95 -14.42
CA GLU A 28 -13.44 -19.09 -14.78
C GLU A 28 -13.98 -17.82 -15.45
N ALA A 29 -13.68 -16.64 -14.90
CA ALA A 29 -14.13 -15.37 -15.47
C ALA A 29 -13.52 -15.08 -16.86
N LEU A 30 -12.31 -15.58 -17.16
CA LEU A 30 -11.69 -15.43 -18.49
C LEU A 30 -12.49 -16.16 -19.58
N THR A 31 -13.10 -17.29 -19.25
CA THR A 31 -13.85 -18.13 -20.19
C THR A 31 -15.35 -17.85 -20.20
N GLU A 32 -15.93 -17.58 -19.03
CA GLU A 32 -17.38 -17.44 -18.88
C GLU A 32 -17.88 -15.99 -18.98
N LEU A 33 -17.06 -15.01 -18.57
CA LEU A 33 -17.42 -13.58 -18.51
C LEU A 33 -16.66 -12.75 -19.55
N TRP A 34 -16.53 -13.30 -20.76
CA TRP A 34 -15.72 -12.75 -21.85
C TRP A 34 -16.34 -11.53 -22.54
N ALA A 35 -17.65 -11.32 -22.41
CA ALA A 35 -18.36 -10.27 -23.12
C ALA A 35 -18.03 -8.89 -22.59
N ASN A 36 -18.11 -7.88 -23.46
CA ASN A 36 -17.92 -6.47 -23.08
C ASN A 36 -19.04 -6.02 -22.14
N PRO A 37 -18.76 -5.62 -20.90
CA PRO A 37 -19.79 -5.22 -19.92
C PRO A 37 -20.64 -4.01 -20.35
N SER A 38 -20.21 -3.23 -21.35
CA SER A 38 -20.95 -2.09 -21.87
C SER A 38 -22.04 -2.46 -22.90
N SER A 39 -22.11 -3.74 -23.32
CA SER A 39 -23.13 -4.22 -24.28
C SER A 39 -24.44 -4.57 -23.57
N LEU A 40 -25.52 -4.76 -24.34
CA LEU A 40 -26.89 -4.92 -23.79
C LEU A 40 -27.41 -6.38 -23.83
N TYR A 41 -26.64 -7.33 -24.35
CA TYR A 41 -27.04 -8.72 -24.46
C TYR A 41 -26.63 -9.53 -23.20
N ASP A 42 -27.30 -10.67 -22.97
CA ASP A 42 -27.18 -11.45 -21.72
C ASP A 42 -25.74 -11.74 -21.26
N PRO A 43 -24.77 -12.19 -22.10
CA PRO A 43 -23.41 -12.40 -21.66
C PRO A 43 -22.72 -11.13 -21.16
N ALA A 44 -23.06 -9.98 -21.67
CA ALA A 44 -22.51 -8.68 -21.22
C ALA A 44 -23.14 -8.26 -19.87
N VAL A 45 -24.43 -8.50 -19.69
CA VAL A 45 -25.11 -8.25 -18.41
C VAL A 45 -24.50 -9.14 -17.32
N ALA A 46 -24.22 -10.41 -17.60
CA ALA A 46 -23.54 -11.30 -16.65
C ALA A 46 -22.15 -10.77 -16.24
N ALA A 47 -21.37 -10.25 -17.20
CA ALA A 47 -20.07 -9.63 -16.91
C ALA A 47 -20.23 -8.35 -16.07
N GLN A 48 -21.23 -7.51 -16.37
CA GLN A 48 -21.55 -6.32 -15.61
C GLN A 48 -21.96 -6.63 -14.16
N ASP A 49 -22.80 -7.64 -13.97
CA ASP A 49 -23.24 -8.11 -12.65
C ASP A 49 -22.07 -8.64 -11.82
N ALA A 50 -21.14 -9.37 -12.44
CA ALA A 50 -19.94 -9.84 -11.77
C ALA A 50 -19.04 -8.69 -11.32
N ILE A 51 -18.87 -7.64 -12.14
CA ILE A 51 -18.15 -6.41 -11.78
C ILE A 51 -18.87 -5.70 -10.62
N ALA A 52 -20.19 -5.58 -10.67
CA ALA A 52 -20.98 -4.96 -9.60
C ALA A 52 -20.85 -5.72 -8.28
N ALA A 53 -20.90 -7.04 -8.31
CA ALA A 53 -20.69 -7.89 -7.14
C ALA A 53 -19.27 -7.74 -6.55
N ALA A 54 -18.24 -7.71 -7.39
CA ALA A 54 -16.87 -7.46 -6.96
C ALA A 54 -16.72 -6.07 -6.31
N ARG A 55 -17.32 -5.06 -6.90
CA ARG A 55 -17.34 -3.68 -6.37
C ARG A 55 -18.00 -3.61 -4.98
N ALA A 56 -19.13 -4.28 -4.79
CA ALA A 56 -19.80 -4.37 -3.50
C ALA A 56 -18.94 -5.06 -2.43
N ARG A 57 -18.20 -6.11 -2.80
CA ARG A 57 -17.27 -6.80 -1.89
C ARG A 57 -16.11 -5.89 -1.46
N VAL A 58 -15.50 -5.15 -2.38
CA VAL A 58 -14.45 -4.17 -2.06
C VAL A 58 -15.00 -3.06 -1.16
N ALA A 59 -16.14 -2.47 -1.51
CA ALA A 59 -16.79 -1.42 -0.73
C ALA A 59 -17.09 -1.85 0.72
N LYS A 60 -17.54 -3.09 0.89
CA LYS A 60 -17.81 -3.67 2.22
C LYS A 60 -16.55 -3.69 3.10
N THR A 61 -15.37 -3.97 2.54
CA THR A 61 -14.10 -3.99 3.31
C THR A 61 -13.66 -2.62 3.78
N LEU A 62 -14.13 -1.57 3.13
CA LEU A 62 -13.80 -0.16 3.43
C LEU A 62 -14.92 0.57 4.18
N HIS A 63 -16.05 -0.11 4.44
CA HIS A 63 -17.27 0.48 5.03
C HIS A 63 -17.76 1.71 4.28
N CYS A 64 -17.80 1.64 2.93
CA CYS A 64 -18.31 2.67 2.04
C CYS A 64 -19.39 2.14 1.09
N ARG A 65 -19.95 3.02 0.26
CA ARG A 65 -20.93 2.64 -0.75
C ARG A 65 -20.22 2.08 -1.98
N SER A 66 -20.88 1.16 -2.70
CA SER A 66 -20.33 0.56 -3.92
C SER A 66 -20.08 1.59 -5.02
N ASP A 67 -20.91 2.62 -5.10
CA ASP A 67 -20.77 3.68 -6.10
C ASP A 67 -19.63 4.68 -5.80
N GLU A 68 -18.96 4.56 -4.66
CA GLU A 68 -17.74 5.28 -4.29
C GLU A 68 -16.45 4.52 -4.68
N ILE A 69 -16.55 3.27 -5.17
CA ILE A 69 -15.41 2.47 -5.62
C ILE A 69 -15.26 2.57 -7.14
N TYR A 70 -14.02 2.75 -7.60
CA TYR A 70 -13.60 2.79 -8.99
C TYR A 70 -12.44 1.83 -9.19
N PHE A 71 -12.53 0.92 -10.17
CA PHE A 71 -11.45 -0.01 -10.44
C PHE A 71 -10.33 0.67 -11.23
N THR A 72 -9.10 0.33 -10.87
CA THR A 72 -7.86 0.80 -11.48
C THR A 72 -6.98 -0.39 -11.83
N ALA A 73 -5.93 -0.19 -12.62
CA ALA A 73 -4.96 -1.22 -12.92
C ALA A 73 -4.02 -1.54 -11.73
N CYS A 74 -3.85 -0.61 -10.79
CA CYS A 74 -3.02 -0.79 -9.60
C CYS A 74 -3.17 0.41 -8.65
N GLY A 75 -2.54 0.32 -7.46
CA GLY A 75 -2.48 1.44 -6.52
C GLY A 75 -1.80 2.68 -7.12
N SER A 76 -0.78 2.51 -7.98
CA SER A 76 -0.10 3.64 -8.63
C SER A 76 -1.01 4.43 -9.56
N GLU A 77 -1.89 3.76 -10.32
CA GLU A 77 -2.91 4.44 -11.13
C GLU A 77 -3.88 5.21 -10.22
N GLY A 78 -4.37 4.57 -9.16
CA GLY A 78 -5.27 5.21 -8.19
C GLY A 78 -4.65 6.46 -7.55
N ASN A 79 -3.40 6.37 -7.09
CA ASN A 79 -2.68 7.49 -6.49
C ASN A 79 -2.48 8.65 -7.49
N ASN A 80 -2.07 8.37 -8.72
CA ASN A 80 -1.94 9.38 -9.78
C ASN A 80 -3.28 10.06 -10.09
N MET A 81 -4.36 9.27 -10.23
CA MET A 81 -5.70 9.80 -10.45
C MET A 81 -6.15 10.72 -9.31
N ALA A 82 -5.94 10.30 -8.07
CA ALA A 82 -6.32 11.07 -6.89
C ALA A 82 -5.52 12.37 -6.79
N VAL A 83 -4.19 12.30 -6.87
CA VAL A 83 -3.28 13.45 -6.69
C VAL A 83 -3.48 14.49 -7.80
N THR A 84 -3.31 14.09 -9.05
CA THR A 84 -3.40 15.03 -10.18
C THR A 84 -4.83 15.47 -10.44
N GLY A 85 -5.77 14.53 -10.32
CA GLY A 85 -7.21 14.79 -10.51
C GLY A 85 -7.81 15.68 -9.43
N ALA A 86 -7.23 15.72 -8.23
CA ALA A 86 -7.67 16.64 -7.19
C ALA A 86 -6.96 18.00 -7.24
N ALA A 87 -5.64 18.04 -7.47
CA ALA A 87 -4.86 19.28 -7.39
C ALA A 87 -5.19 20.24 -8.55
N ARG A 88 -5.12 19.77 -9.80
CA ARG A 88 -5.26 20.61 -10.98
C ARG A 88 -6.58 21.41 -11.05
N PRO A 89 -7.76 20.81 -10.82
CA PRO A 89 -9.01 21.55 -10.82
C PRO A 89 -9.13 22.60 -9.72
N ARG A 90 -8.35 22.45 -8.64
CA ARG A 90 -8.38 23.35 -7.48
C ARG A 90 -7.39 24.51 -7.56
N LYS A 91 -6.53 24.54 -8.58
CA LYS A 91 -5.50 25.56 -8.79
C LYS A 91 -6.04 26.98 -8.86
N HIS A 92 -7.30 27.15 -9.26
CA HIS A 92 -7.94 28.47 -9.38
C HIS A 92 -8.15 29.19 -8.02
N TRP A 93 -8.10 28.48 -6.87
CA TRP A 93 -8.26 29.08 -5.56
C TRP A 93 -7.11 28.82 -4.58
N GLY A 94 -6.16 28.00 -4.93
CA GLY A 94 -4.99 27.70 -4.12
C GLY A 94 -3.98 26.86 -4.88
N ASN A 95 -2.73 26.84 -4.43
CA ASN A 95 -1.64 26.13 -5.09
C ASN A 95 -0.72 25.38 -4.12
N LYS A 96 -1.09 25.25 -2.84
CA LYS A 96 -0.27 24.54 -1.85
C LYS A 96 -0.69 23.08 -1.72
N ILE A 97 0.29 22.19 -1.70
CA ILE A 97 0.15 20.76 -1.45
C ILE A 97 0.96 20.43 -0.20
N VAL A 98 0.36 19.72 0.76
CA VAL A 98 1.04 19.21 1.96
C VAL A 98 1.05 17.69 1.90
N VAL A 99 2.22 17.08 2.02
CA VAL A 99 2.43 15.65 1.87
C VAL A 99 3.42 15.13 2.89
N THR A 100 3.32 13.86 3.26
CA THR A 100 4.32 13.25 4.13
C THR A 100 5.61 12.95 3.37
N GLY A 101 6.76 13.12 4.02
CA GLY A 101 8.08 12.99 3.40
C GLY A 101 8.51 11.55 3.11
N PHE A 102 7.65 10.54 3.35
CA PHE A 102 7.95 9.11 3.13
C PHE A 102 6.93 8.38 2.25
N GLU A 103 6.15 9.10 1.46
CA GLU A 103 5.18 8.51 0.55
C GLU A 103 5.81 7.58 -0.48
N HIS A 104 5.01 6.62 -0.96
CA HIS A 104 5.41 5.78 -2.09
C HIS A 104 5.66 6.65 -3.35
N PRO A 105 6.61 6.27 -4.24
CA PRO A 105 6.89 7.02 -5.48
C PRO A 105 5.67 7.35 -6.34
N SER A 106 4.61 6.53 -6.28
CA SER A 106 3.34 6.78 -6.99
C SER A 106 2.53 7.98 -6.47
N VAL A 107 2.84 8.48 -5.27
CA VAL A 107 2.30 9.73 -4.70
C VAL A 107 3.32 10.85 -4.85
N GLN A 108 4.59 10.59 -4.51
CA GLN A 108 5.64 11.62 -4.55
C GLN A 108 5.92 12.16 -5.95
N ARG A 109 6.09 11.25 -6.94
CA ARG A 109 6.46 11.68 -8.30
C ARG A 109 5.40 12.56 -8.96
N PRO A 110 4.09 12.21 -8.94
CA PRO A 110 3.07 13.12 -9.46
C PRO A 110 2.98 14.43 -8.68
N ILE A 111 3.20 14.44 -7.34
CA ILE A 111 3.26 15.68 -6.55
C ILE A 111 4.47 16.53 -6.96
N ARG A 112 5.63 15.92 -7.17
CA ARG A 112 6.82 16.63 -7.64
C ARG A 112 6.61 17.25 -9.04
N ALA A 113 5.95 16.51 -9.95
CA ALA A 113 5.60 17.05 -11.27
C ALA A 113 4.65 18.27 -11.19
N LEU A 114 3.78 18.33 -10.20
CA LEU A 114 2.92 19.48 -9.98
C LEU A 114 3.69 20.76 -9.58
N LYS A 115 4.93 20.65 -9.06
CA LYS A 115 5.80 21.82 -8.84
C LYS A 115 6.04 22.57 -10.15
N ASP A 116 6.30 21.83 -11.24
CA ASP A 116 6.53 22.42 -12.57
C ASP A 116 5.26 23.08 -13.12
N GLU A 117 4.10 22.67 -12.62
CA GLU A 117 2.80 23.31 -12.91
C GLU A 117 2.51 24.51 -11.98
N GLY A 118 3.44 24.93 -11.11
CA GLY A 118 3.33 26.10 -10.22
C GLY A 118 2.62 25.81 -8.89
N PHE A 119 2.61 24.54 -8.42
CA PHE A 119 2.19 24.23 -7.08
C PHE A 119 3.37 24.34 -6.09
N THR A 120 3.09 24.86 -4.89
CA THR A 120 4.01 24.85 -3.76
C THR A 120 3.83 23.54 -3.00
N VAL A 121 4.90 22.75 -2.84
CA VAL A 121 4.84 21.46 -2.13
C VAL A 121 5.61 21.57 -0.83
N VAL A 122 4.94 21.23 0.27
CA VAL A 122 5.52 21.11 1.61
C VAL A 122 5.53 19.63 2.00
N GLU A 123 6.71 19.10 2.23
CA GLU A 123 6.92 17.73 2.70
C GLU A 123 7.14 17.75 4.21
N VAL A 124 6.29 17.06 4.97
CA VAL A 124 6.42 16.93 6.44
C VAL A 124 7.11 15.60 6.75
N MET A 125 8.29 15.69 7.37
CA MET A 125 9.09 14.52 7.69
C MET A 125 8.54 13.77 8.91
N PRO A 126 8.64 12.42 8.93
CA PRO A 126 8.27 11.62 10.09
C PRO A 126 9.27 11.79 11.25
N GLY A 127 8.84 11.37 12.45
CA GLY A 127 9.75 11.14 13.57
C GLY A 127 10.58 9.85 13.38
N ALA A 128 11.46 9.58 14.33
CA ALA A 128 12.30 8.37 14.34
C ALA A 128 11.49 7.07 14.42
N ASP A 129 10.25 7.13 14.88
CA ASP A 129 9.28 6.02 14.92
C ASP A 129 8.51 5.84 13.59
N GLY A 130 8.84 6.59 12.54
CA GLY A 130 8.16 6.55 11.24
C GLY A 130 6.75 7.15 11.25
N ARG A 131 6.39 7.92 12.27
CA ARG A 131 5.09 8.58 12.35
C ARG A 131 5.18 10.06 12.08
N ILE A 132 4.10 10.58 11.51
CA ILE A 132 3.93 12.02 11.33
C ILE A 132 3.43 12.64 12.63
N ASP A 133 4.11 13.68 13.08
CA ASP A 133 3.57 14.58 14.10
C ASP A 133 2.36 15.30 13.49
N THR A 134 1.17 14.94 13.99
CA THR A 134 -0.11 15.50 13.52
C THR A 134 -0.14 17.02 13.65
N GLN A 135 0.42 17.61 14.70
CA GLN A 135 0.39 19.06 14.89
C GLN A 135 1.30 19.76 13.89
N LYS A 136 2.50 19.21 13.62
CA LYS A 136 3.42 19.74 12.59
C LYS A 136 2.78 19.66 11.20
N PHE A 137 2.15 18.52 10.86
CA PHE A 137 1.45 18.38 9.58
C PHE A 137 0.32 19.40 9.44
N LEU A 138 -0.50 19.53 10.48
CA LEU A 138 -1.61 20.46 10.48
C LEU A 138 -1.17 21.93 10.46
N ALA A 139 -0.02 22.29 11.04
CA ALA A 139 0.52 23.64 10.98
C ALA A 139 0.75 24.12 9.54
N GLU A 140 1.03 23.21 8.62
CA GLU A 140 1.22 23.50 7.20
C GLU A 140 -0.09 23.67 6.42
N ILE A 141 -1.24 23.30 6.96
CA ILE A 141 -2.53 23.45 6.31
C ILE A 141 -3.05 24.87 6.45
N ASP A 142 -3.29 25.55 5.33
CA ASP A 142 -3.83 26.91 5.25
C ASP A 142 -4.91 27.05 4.17
N LYS A 143 -5.40 28.28 3.97
CA LYS A 143 -6.45 28.59 2.98
C LYS A 143 -6.07 28.31 1.53
N ASN A 144 -4.77 28.23 1.21
CA ASN A 144 -4.24 27.93 -0.12
C ASN A 144 -3.98 26.45 -0.33
N THR A 145 -4.11 25.61 0.71
CA THR A 145 -3.84 24.17 0.63
C THR A 145 -4.96 23.47 -0.14
N VAL A 146 -4.66 22.98 -1.35
CA VAL A 146 -5.62 22.30 -2.22
C VAL A 146 -5.64 20.79 -2.04
N LEU A 147 -4.51 20.22 -1.66
CA LEU A 147 -4.32 18.78 -1.48
C LEU A 147 -3.47 18.51 -0.24
N ALA A 148 -3.89 17.55 0.56
CA ALA A 148 -3.10 16.90 1.59
C ALA A 148 -3.03 15.40 1.28
N ALA A 149 -1.85 14.78 1.46
CA ALA A 149 -1.69 13.34 1.24
C ALA A 149 -0.88 12.69 2.36
N CYS A 150 -1.32 11.50 2.80
CA CYS A 150 -0.64 10.69 3.79
C CYS A 150 -0.92 9.21 3.55
N MET A 151 0.12 8.37 3.47
CA MET A 151 -0.08 6.92 3.46
C MET A 151 -0.55 6.43 4.82
N ALA A 152 -1.47 5.46 4.84
CA ALA A 152 -2.02 4.93 6.10
C ALA A 152 -1.02 4.03 6.85
N VAL A 153 -0.23 3.25 6.09
CA VAL A 153 0.81 2.35 6.61
C VAL A 153 2.04 2.49 5.73
N ASN A 154 3.19 2.72 6.34
CA ASN A 154 4.44 2.79 5.59
C ASN A 154 4.86 1.41 5.08
N ASN A 155 5.24 1.33 3.80
CA ASN A 155 5.58 0.09 3.11
C ASN A 155 6.94 -0.51 3.49
N GLU A 156 7.78 0.24 4.21
CA GLU A 156 9.12 -0.20 4.62
C GLU A 156 9.18 -0.54 6.10
N THR A 157 8.61 0.29 6.96
CA THR A 157 8.65 0.12 8.42
C THR A 157 7.37 -0.44 9.02
N GLY A 158 6.26 -0.41 8.28
CA GLY A 158 4.96 -0.80 8.80
C GLY A 158 4.33 0.22 9.76
N ALA A 159 4.96 1.39 9.97
CA ALA A 159 4.43 2.43 10.84
C ALA A 159 3.03 2.89 10.41
N VAL A 160 2.09 2.93 11.36
CA VAL A 160 0.68 3.28 11.13
C VAL A 160 0.47 4.75 11.44
N GLN A 161 -0.22 5.47 10.54
CA GLN A 161 -0.52 6.88 10.68
C GLN A 161 -1.93 7.10 11.23
N ASP A 162 -2.14 8.13 12.05
CA ASP A 162 -3.46 8.50 12.56
C ASP A 162 -4.25 9.31 11.52
N ILE A 163 -4.78 8.57 10.52
CA ILE A 163 -5.56 9.15 9.42
C ILE A 163 -6.81 9.88 9.93
N ALA A 164 -7.43 9.40 11.01
CA ALA A 164 -8.62 10.02 11.56
C ALA A 164 -8.31 11.41 12.17
N ALA A 165 -7.24 11.51 12.96
CA ALA A 165 -6.82 12.79 13.54
C ALA A 165 -6.36 13.77 12.45
N LEU A 166 -5.56 13.31 11.49
CA LEU A 166 -5.13 14.11 10.33
C LEU A 166 -6.34 14.65 9.57
N GLY A 167 -7.28 13.78 9.18
CA GLY A 167 -8.46 14.18 8.42
C GLY A 167 -9.29 15.25 9.11
N LYS A 168 -9.63 15.03 10.39
CA LYS A 168 -10.36 16.01 11.22
C LYS A 168 -9.63 17.35 11.28
N GLY A 169 -8.33 17.32 11.56
CA GLY A 169 -7.52 18.53 11.65
C GLY A 169 -7.41 19.28 10.33
N ILE A 170 -7.21 18.56 9.20
CA ILE A 170 -7.18 19.16 7.86
C ILE A 170 -8.49 19.89 7.56
N LYS A 171 -9.63 19.21 7.73
CA LYS A 171 -10.94 19.81 7.42
C LYS A 171 -11.32 20.95 8.37
N ALA A 172 -10.88 20.89 9.62
CA ALA A 172 -11.06 21.99 10.58
C ALA A 172 -10.29 23.27 10.17
N ARG A 173 -9.10 23.14 9.57
CA ARG A 173 -8.28 24.27 9.10
C ARG A 173 -8.71 24.78 7.74
N ASN A 174 -9.01 23.86 6.81
CA ASN A 174 -9.52 24.17 5.47
C ASN A 174 -10.39 23.02 4.95
N SER A 175 -11.71 23.17 5.06
CA SER A 175 -12.68 22.19 4.63
C SER A 175 -12.63 21.87 3.13
N ARG A 176 -12.05 22.76 2.31
CA ARG A 176 -11.89 22.57 0.84
C ARG A 176 -10.65 21.75 0.47
N THR A 177 -9.68 21.60 1.36
CA THR A 177 -8.49 20.76 1.11
C THR A 177 -8.91 19.33 0.81
N HIS A 178 -8.50 18.80 -0.34
CA HIS A 178 -8.69 17.39 -0.67
C HIS A 178 -7.72 16.54 0.14
N PHE A 179 -8.23 15.50 0.83
CA PHE A 179 -7.39 14.60 1.61
C PHE A 179 -7.34 13.22 0.92
N HIS A 180 -6.16 12.88 0.43
CA HIS A 180 -5.86 11.58 -0.19
C HIS A 180 -5.10 10.67 0.77
N VAL A 181 -5.48 9.38 0.79
CA VAL A 181 -4.81 8.34 1.59
C VAL A 181 -4.35 7.20 0.69
N ASP A 182 -3.04 6.93 0.66
CA ASP A 182 -2.53 5.66 0.14
C ASP A 182 -2.72 4.56 1.20
N ALA A 183 -3.66 3.65 0.97
CA ALA A 183 -3.95 2.53 1.86
C ALA A 183 -3.47 1.18 1.30
N VAL A 184 -2.58 1.18 0.32
CA VAL A 184 -2.08 -0.05 -0.35
C VAL A 184 -1.48 -1.03 0.65
N GLN A 185 -0.78 -0.56 1.68
CA GLN A 185 -0.22 -1.41 2.73
C GLN A 185 -1.12 -1.58 3.95
N ALA A 186 -2.22 -0.81 4.05
CA ALA A 186 -3.18 -0.91 5.15
C ALA A 186 -4.35 -1.84 4.85
N TRP A 187 -4.81 -1.85 3.58
CA TRP A 187 -6.02 -2.57 3.18
C TRP A 187 -5.89 -4.06 3.44
N LEU A 188 -6.91 -4.62 4.12
CA LEU A 188 -6.97 -6.01 4.55
C LEU A 188 -5.79 -6.47 5.44
N ARG A 189 -4.99 -5.57 5.99
CA ARG A 189 -3.97 -5.84 7.02
C ARG A 189 -4.37 -5.27 8.37
N MET A 190 -5.13 -4.17 8.34
CA MET A 190 -5.77 -3.58 9.50
C MET A 190 -7.22 -3.20 9.17
N PRO A 191 -8.08 -2.99 10.18
CA PRO A 191 -9.42 -2.47 9.94
C PRO A 191 -9.37 -1.06 9.35
N ILE A 192 -10.06 -0.86 8.22
CA ILE A 192 -10.32 0.47 7.63
C ILE A 192 -11.82 0.73 7.70
N ASP A 193 -12.20 1.90 8.19
CA ASP A 193 -13.61 2.31 8.31
C ASP A 193 -13.79 3.75 7.81
N LEU A 194 -14.20 3.89 6.56
CA LEU A 194 -14.44 5.20 5.93
C LEU A 194 -15.64 5.95 6.50
N GLN A 195 -16.47 5.31 7.33
CA GLN A 195 -17.49 6.00 8.12
C GLN A 195 -16.87 6.70 9.35
N LYS A 196 -15.74 6.21 9.84
CA LYS A 196 -14.93 6.86 10.88
C LYS A 196 -13.91 7.83 10.31
N TRP A 197 -13.39 7.54 9.11
CA TRP A 197 -12.49 8.41 8.35
C TRP A 197 -13.29 9.30 7.38
N ARG A 198 -14.26 10.04 7.91
CA ARG A 198 -15.24 10.82 7.11
C ARG A 198 -14.59 11.92 6.27
N GLU A 199 -13.44 12.39 6.69
CA GLU A 199 -12.69 13.49 6.09
C GLU A 199 -11.78 13.04 4.95
N VAL A 200 -11.60 11.73 4.76
CA VAL A 200 -10.86 11.17 3.62
C VAL A 200 -11.70 11.31 2.36
N ASP A 201 -11.17 12.00 1.36
CA ASP A 201 -11.84 12.25 0.09
C ASP A 201 -11.55 11.17 -0.96
N THR A 202 -10.31 10.66 -0.98
CA THR A 202 -9.89 9.55 -1.84
C THR A 202 -8.97 8.59 -1.10
N LEU A 203 -9.06 7.28 -1.44
CA LEU A 203 -8.21 6.25 -0.85
C LEU A 203 -7.88 5.18 -1.89
N SER A 204 -6.58 4.87 -2.06
CA SER A 204 -6.09 3.88 -3.03
C SER A 204 -5.78 2.54 -2.39
N VAL A 205 -6.15 1.44 -3.07
CA VAL A 205 -5.79 0.07 -2.71
C VAL A 205 -5.27 -0.70 -3.93
N SER A 206 -4.52 -1.79 -3.70
CA SER A 206 -3.93 -2.60 -4.77
C SER A 206 -4.08 -4.09 -4.51
N GLY A 207 -4.51 -4.84 -5.54
CA GLY A 207 -4.80 -6.27 -5.42
C GLY A 207 -3.59 -7.13 -5.08
N HIS A 208 -2.45 -6.88 -5.70
CA HIS A 208 -1.25 -7.72 -5.53
C HIS A 208 -0.60 -7.66 -4.14
N LYS A 209 -1.09 -6.84 -3.24
CA LYS A 209 -0.65 -6.79 -1.83
C LYS A 209 -1.55 -7.64 -0.91
N VAL A 210 -2.68 -8.13 -1.45
CA VAL A 210 -3.72 -8.82 -0.68
C VAL A 210 -4.16 -10.12 -1.35
N LEU A 211 -3.21 -10.88 -1.90
CA LEU A 211 -3.39 -12.19 -2.53
C LEU A 211 -4.27 -12.17 -3.79
N ALA A 212 -4.47 -10.99 -4.40
CA ALA A 212 -5.18 -10.83 -5.67
C ALA A 212 -4.20 -10.66 -6.84
N PRO A 213 -4.66 -10.72 -8.11
CA PRO A 213 -3.81 -10.54 -9.26
C PRO A 213 -3.09 -9.19 -9.28
N LYS A 214 -1.91 -9.16 -9.92
CA LYS A 214 -1.30 -7.93 -10.44
C LYS A 214 -2.20 -7.38 -11.55
N GLY A 215 -2.14 -6.07 -11.80
CA GLY A 215 -2.94 -5.45 -12.87
C GLY A 215 -4.37 -5.10 -12.46
N VAL A 216 -4.70 -5.10 -11.16
CA VAL A 216 -5.97 -4.63 -10.62
C VAL A 216 -5.78 -3.94 -9.26
N GLY A 217 -6.53 -2.87 -9.05
CA GLY A 217 -6.64 -2.12 -7.81
C GLY A 217 -7.97 -1.38 -7.75
N ALA A 218 -8.16 -0.57 -6.74
CA ALA A 218 -9.33 0.29 -6.64
C ALA A 218 -8.98 1.64 -6.01
N LEU A 219 -9.75 2.65 -6.42
CA LEU A 219 -9.76 3.98 -5.85
C LEU A 219 -11.14 4.23 -5.24
N PHE A 220 -11.18 4.49 -3.94
CA PHE A 220 -12.35 5.08 -3.29
C PHE A 220 -12.37 6.58 -3.60
N ILE A 221 -13.52 7.09 -4.00
CA ILE A 221 -13.79 8.52 -4.19
C ILE A 221 -15.08 8.84 -3.45
N ARG A 222 -14.97 9.67 -2.42
CA ARG A 222 -16.15 10.12 -1.68
C ARG A 222 -17.12 10.83 -2.61
N ASP A 223 -18.40 10.54 -2.48
CA ASP A 223 -19.42 11.03 -3.39
C ASP A 223 -19.39 12.55 -3.59
N SER A 224 -19.13 13.31 -2.51
CA SER A 224 -18.97 14.77 -2.58
C SER A 224 -17.81 15.25 -3.47
N GLN A 225 -16.83 14.38 -3.78
CA GLN A 225 -15.66 14.69 -4.60
C GLN A 225 -15.81 14.28 -6.07
N ARG A 226 -16.81 13.49 -6.39
CA ARG A 226 -17.01 12.86 -7.71
C ARG A 226 -17.03 13.86 -8.86
N GLN A 227 -17.68 15.01 -8.69
CA GLN A 227 -17.78 16.03 -9.73
C GLN A 227 -16.54 16.92 -9.85
N THR A 228 -15.78 17.04 -8.76
CA THR A 228 -14.62 17.93 -8.66
C THR A 228 -13.32 17.26 -9.03
N LEU A 229 -13.22 15.94 -8.88
CA LEU A 229 -12.07 15.17 -9.31
C LEU A 229 -12.10 14.98 -10.82
N LYS A 230 -11.00 15.30 -11.50
CA LYS A 230 -10.90 15.16 -12.96
C LYS A 230 -9.94 14.03 -13.32
N PRO A 231 -10.32 13.14 -14.24
CA PRO A 231 -9.43 12.07 -14.68
C PRO A 231 -8.18 12.62 -15.36
N PRO A 232 -7.03 11.92 -15.25
CA PRO A 232 -5.80 12.36 -15.90
C PRO A 232 -5.80 12.09 -17.43
N TYR A 233 -6.68 11.24 -17.90
CA TYR A 233 -6.88 10.89 -19.32
C TYR A 233 -8.36 10.75 -19.64
N LEU A 234 -8.71 10.92 -20.91
CA LEU A 234 -10.08 10.96 -21.39
C LEU A 234 -10.38 9.76 -22.30
N GLY A 235 -11.64 9.33 -22.36
CA GLY A 235 -12.06 8.20 -23.18
C GLY A 235 -13.56 7.89 -23.02
N GLY A 236 -13.91 6.60 -23.00
CA GLY A 236 -15.27 6.13 -22.82
C GLY A 236 -15.84 6.37 -21.42
N HIS A 237 -17.05 5.89 -21.20
CA HIS A 237 -17.80 6.10 -19.97
C HIS A 237 -17.54 5.04 -18.89
N GLN A 238 -16.59 4.12 -19.10
CA GLN A 238 -16.22 3.10 -18.12
C GLN A 238 -15.85 3.76 -16.79
N GLU A 239 -16.08 3.03 -15.71
CA GLU A 239 -15.90 3.57 -14.35
C GLU A 239 -16.50 4.99 -14.21
N ARG A 240 -17.71 5.18 -14.76
CA ARG A 240 -18.48 6.43 -14.72
C ARG A 240 -17.70 7.64 -15.28
N GLY A 241 -16.87 7.38 -16.30
CA GLY A 241 -16.06 8.39 -17.00
C GLY A 241 -14.79 8.81 -16.30
N LEU A 242 -14.46 8.22 -15.15
CA LEU A 242 -13.23 8.54 -14.40
C LEU A 242 -12.04 7.67 -14.80
N ARG A 243 -12.29 6.44 -15.23
CA ARG A 243 -11.25 5.53 -15.71
C ARG A 243 -11.73 4.83 -16.98
N PRO A 244 -11.47 5.43 -18.16
CA PRO A 244 -11.90 4.88 -19.46
C PRO A 244 -11.12 3.61 -19.82
N GLY A 245 -11.67 2.86 -20.77
CA GLY A 245 -11.15 1.59 -21.27
C GLY A 245 -11.96 0.42 -20.73
N THR A 246 -12.15 -0.60 -21.59
CA THR A 246 -12.92 -1.80 -21.24
C THR A 246 -12.44 -2.40 -19.93
N GLU A 247 -13.37 -2.71 -19.05
CA GLU A 247 -13.10 -3.21 -17.71
C GLU A 247 -12.44 -4.60 -17.79
N ASN A 248 -11.41 -4.81 -16.96
CA ASN A 248 -10.74 -6.10 -16.81
C ASN A 248 -11.59 -7.02 -15.91
N THR A 249 -12.70 -7.52 -16.46
CA THR A 249 -13.68 -8.33 -15.72
C THR A 249 -13.04 -9.47 -14.93
N PRO A 250 -12.14 -10.28 -15.49
CA PRO A 250 -11.55 -11.41 -14.76
C PRO A 250 -10.76 -10.97 -13.52
N TYR A 251 -9.93 -9.95 -13.64
CA TYR A 251 -9.11 -9.50 -12.51
C TYR A 251 -9.93 -8.71 -11.48
N ILE A 252 -10.96 -8.01 -11.91
CA ILE A 252 -11.94 -7.36 -11.01
C ILE A 252 -12.67 -8.41 -10.18
N VAL A 253 -13.12 -9.50 -10.79
CA VAL A 253 -13.73 -10.66 -10.10
C VAL A 253 -12.75 -11.24 -9.08
N GLY A 254 -11.50 -11.48 -9.49
CA GLY A 254 -10.44 -11.95 -8.59
C GLY A 254 -10.20 -11.01 -7.40
N LEU A 255 -10.17 -9.69 -7.64
CA LEU A 255 -10.05 -8.70 -6.56
C LEU A 255 -11.25 -8.77 -5.58
N GLY A 256 -12.47 -8.95 -6.11
CA GLY A 256 -13.67 -9.11 -5.29
C GLY A 256 -13.65 -10.38 -4.43
N VAL A 257 -13.11 -11.49 -4.95
CA VAL A 257 -12.92 -12.74 -4.17
C VAL A 257 -11.89 -12.52 -3.07
N ALA A 258 -10.73 -11.95 -3.39
CA ALA A 258 -9.69 -11.64 -2.41
C ALA A 258 -10.19 -10.69 -1.30
N ALA A 259 -10.98 -9.67 -1.67
CA ALA A 259 -11.58 -8.75 -0.73
C ALA A 259 -12.52 -9.47 0.26
N ALA A 260 -13.39 -10.35 -0.24
CA ALA A 260 -14.34 -11.09 0.59
C ALA A 260 -13.61 -12.04 1.56
N GLN A 261 -12.65 -12.82 1.07
CA GLN A 261 -11.85 -13.73 1.89
C GLN A 261 -11.00 -12.98 2.92
N GLY A 262 -10.32 -11.90 2.47
CA GLY A 262 -9.49 -11.08 3.34
C GLY A 262 -10.28 -10.45 4.49
N GLN A 263 -11.50 -9.97 4.23
CA GLN A 263 -12.40 -9.45 5.26
C GLN A 263 -12.84 -10.54 6.25
N GLN A 264 -13.23 -11.70 5.74
CA GLN A 264 -13.66 -12.81 6.59
C GLN A 264 -12.54 -13.31 7.51
N LYS A 265 -11.32 -13.38 7.00
CA LYS A 265 -10.13 -13.89 7.71
C LYS A 265 -9.32 -12.80 8.41
N LEU A 266 -9.76 -11.53 8.43
CA LEU A 266 -8.94 -10.40 8.90
C LEU A 266 -8.47 -10.59 10.35
N ARG A 267 -9.39 -10.86 11.29
CA ARG A 267 -9.04 -11.01 12.71
C ARG A 267 -8.11 -12.20 13.00
N PRO A 268 -8.42 -13.44 12.54
CA PRO A 268 -7.52 -14.57 12.77
C PRO A 268 -6.16 -14.36 12.07
N ARG A 269 -6.12 -13.72 10.90
CA ARG A 269 -4.87 -13.40 10.22
C ARG A 269 -4.01 -12.42 11.02
N ILE A 270 -4.60 -11.34 11.55
CA ILE A 270 -3.86 -10.38 12.41
C ILE A 270 -3.26 -11.10 13.61
N ALA A 271 -4.00 -12.00 14.27
CA ALA A 271 -3.50 -12.75 15.42
C ALA A 271 -2.36 -13.71 15.04
N HIS A 272 -2.49 -14.42 13.91
CA HIS A 272 -1.46 -15.30 13.38
C HIS A 272 -0.17 -14.54 13.06
N ILE A 273 -0.28 -13.48 12.27
CA ILE A 273 0.88 -12.66 11.87
C ILE A 273 1.53 -11.98 13.07
N ALA A 274 0.76 -11.53 14.06
CA ALA A 274 1.29 -10.97 15.28
C ALA A 274 2.12 -12.00 16.07
N ALA A 275 1.81 -13.30 15.99
CA ALA A 275 2.63 -14.35 16.61
C ALA A 275 3.97 -14.51 15.86
N LEU A 276 3.96 -14.53 14.51
CA LEU A 276 5.18 -14.60 13.70
C LEU A 276 6.06 -13.35 13.91
N ASN A 277 5.46 -12.18 13.98
CA ASN A 277 6.16 -10.92 14.23
C ASN A 277 6.86 -10.94 15.59
N ARG A 278 6.17 -11.41 16.64
CA ARG A 278 6.78 -11.55 17.98
C ARG A 278 7.94 -12.55 17.98
N GLN A 279 7.79 -13.69 17.30
CA GLN A 279 8.86 -14.70 17.19
C GLN A 279 10.08 -14.09 16.48
N LEU A 280 9.86 -13.36 15.37
CA LEU A 280 10.94 -12.70 14.65
C LEU A 280 11.64 -11.65 15.51
N ARG A 281 10.89 -10.75 16.17
CA ARG A 281 11.48 -9.71 17.03
C ARG A 281 12.29 -10.30 18.17
N ALA A 282 11.75 -11.31 18.85
CA ALA A 282 12.48 -12.00 19.94
C ALA A 282 13.79 -12.63 19.43
N GLY A 283 13.77 -13.29 18.26
CA GLY A 283 15.00 -13.86 17.68
C GLY A 283 15.99 -12.80 17.19
N LEU A 284 15.52 -11.62 16.75
CA LEU A 284 16.38 -10.50 16.37
C LEU A 284 17.06 -9.87 17.60
N GLU A 285 16.39 -9.82 18.75
CA GLU A 285 16.96 -9.30 20.01
C GLU A 285 18.13 -10.17 20.53
N GLU A 286 18.18 -11.46 20.14
CA GLU A 286 19.28 -12.38 20.49
C GLU A 286 20.53 -12.18 19.59
N LEU A 287 20.44 -11.38 18.53
CA LEU A 287 21.52 -11.17 17.58
C LEU A 287 22.22 -9.82 17.83
N ASP A 288 23.51 -9.88 18.08
CA ASP A 288 24.32 -8.68 18.34
C ASP A 288 24.33 -7.71 17.14
N GLY A 289 24.23 -6.41 17.42
CA GLY A 289 24.31 -5.35 16.43
C GLY A 289 23.03 -5.07 15.65
N ILE A 290 21.97 -5.85 15.85
CA ILE A 290 20.67 -5.61 15.21
C ILE A 290 19.98 -4.38 15.80
N THR A 291 19.45 -3.54 14.92
CA THR A 291 18.63 -2.39 15.30
C THR A 291 17.27 -2.49 14.63
N LEU A 292 16.17 -2.50 15.40
CA LEU A 292 14.81 -2.47 14.87
C LEU A 292 14.46 -1.04 14.41
N ASN A 293 14.04 -0.91 13.14
CA ASN A 293 13.58 0.35 12.55
C ASN A 293 12.04 0.45 12.54
N SER A 294 11.34 -0.68 12.63
CA SER A 294 9.89 -0.72 12.77
C SER A 294 9.46 -0.42 14.20
N PRO A 295 8.50 0.49 14.45
CA PRO A 295 7.96 0.70 15.80
C PRO A 295 7.23 -0.55 16.32
N ASP A 296 7.06 -0.66 17.65
CA ASP A 296 6.46 -1.85 18.29
C ASP A 296 5.00 -2.07 17.91
N ASP A 297 4.29 -0.99 17.64
CA ASP A 297 2.88 -0.97 17.24
C ASP A 297 2.69 -0.78 15.72
N ALA A 298 3.73 -1.11 14.93
CA ALA A 298 3.61 -1.23 13.48
C ALA A 298 2.57 -2.30 13.10
N VAL A 299 2.07 -2.24 11.85
CA VAL A 299 1.28 -3.35 11.31
C VAL A 299 2.12 -4.63 11.36
N GLY A 300 1.53 -5.72 11.87
CA GLY A 300 2.26 -6.96 12.14
C GLY A 300 2.95 -7.57 10.93
N GLU A 301 2.45 -7.28 9.74
CA GLU A 301 2.96 -7.82 8.47
C GLU A 301 4.36 -7.31 8.08
N ILE A 302 4.84 -6.21 8.63
CA ILE A 302 6.11 -5.60 8.18
C ILE A 302 7.05 -5.40 9.36
N VAL A 303 8.27 -5.93 9.23
CA VAL A 303 9.38 -5.70 10.17
C VAL A 303 10.59 -5.23 9.38
N ASN A 304 11.10 -4.05 9.74
CA ASN A 304 12.34 -3.50 9.22
C ASN A 304 13.38 -3.44 10.34
N PHE A 305 14.57 -3.91 10.04
CA PHE A 305 15.71 -3.89 10.96
C PHE A 305 17.00 -3.71 10.18
N SER A 306 18.05 -3.27 10.86
CA SER A 306 19.39 -3.11 10.28
C SER A 306 20.39 -4.00 10.98
N THR A 307 21.31 -4.60 10.21
CA THR A 307 22.36 -5.48 10.77
C THR A 307 23.53 -4.70 11.34
N GLY A 308 23.65 -3.41 10.99
CA GLY A 308 24.70 -2.53 11.48
C GLY A 308 26.11 -2.80 10.91
N CYS A 309 26.31 -3.89 10.18
CA CYS A 309 27.65 -4.30 9.76
C CYS A 309 27.74 -4.93 8.37
N ILE A 310 26.63 -5.37 7.75
CA ILE A 310 26.63 -6.02 6.44
C ILE A 310 25.70 -5.29 5.50
N ASN A 311 26.17 -4.97 4.29
CA ASN A 311 25.37 -4.31 3.27
C ASN A 311 24.10 -5.14 2.94
N SER A 312 22.95 -4.48 2.86
CA SER A 312 21.64 -5.09 2.58
C SER A 312 21.68 -6.02 1.38
N GLN A 313 22.26 -5.60 0.25
CA GLN A 313 22.28 -6.40 -0.97
C GLN A 313 23.13 -7.68 -0.80
N THR A 314 24.26 -7.58 -0.10
CA THR A 314 25.11 -8.74 0.23
C THR A 314 24.32 -9.74 1.07
N PHE A 315 23.62 -9.26 2.09
CA PHE A 315 22.82 -10.13 2.97
C PHE A 315 21.64 -10.76 2.24
N ILE A 316 20.92 -10.01 1.40
CA ILE A 316 19.83 -10.53 0.58
C ILE A 316 20.32 -11.62 -0.36
N ASN A 317 21.45 -11.43 -1.03
CA ASN A 317 22.04 -12.43 -1.91
C ASN A 317 22.41 -13.71 -1.15
N TYR A 318 22.94 -13.58 0.06
CA TYR A 318 23.26 -14.72 0.91
C TYR A 318 22.00 -15.49 1.35
N LEU A 319 20.97 -14.79 1.84
CA LEU A 319 19.68 -15.40 2.19
C LEU A 319 19.01 -16.10 1.01
N ASN A 320 19.13 -15.50 -0.18
CA ASN A 320 18.61 -16.10 -1.43
C ASN A 320 19.25 -17.45 -1.74
N THR A 321 20.54 -17.68 -1.40
CA THR A 321 21.19 -19.00 -1.55
C THR A 321 20.60 -20.07 -0.63
N ARG A 322 19.88 -19.65 0.40
CA ARG A 322 19.17 -20.49 1.39
C ARG A 322 17.65 -20.55 1.17
N ALA A 323 17.19 -20.12 -0.01
CA ALA A 323 15.77 -20.03 -0.36
C ALA A 323 14.94 -19.14 0.58
N VAL A 324 15.57 -18.19 1.29
CA VAL A 324 14.93 -17.17 2.13
C VAL A 324 14.89 -15.84 1.37
N TYR A 325 13.69 -15.33 1.09
CA TYR A 325 13.48 -14.17 0.25
C TYR A 325 12.96 -12.99 1.06
N VAL A 326 13.80 -11.97 1.21
CA VAL A 326 13.53 -10.71 1.91
C VAL A 326 13.88 -9.52 0.99
N SER A 327 13.62 -8.30 1.42
CA SER A 327 13.93 -7.07 0.69
C SER A 327 14.82 -6.15 1.51
N GLY A 328 15.59 -5.26 0.85
CA GLY A 328 16.40 -4.21 1.50
C GLY A 328 15.67 -2.89 1.69
N GLY A 329 14.39 -2.80 1.32
CA GLY A 329 13.63 -1.55 1.34
C GLY A 329 12.48 -1.57 0.34
N SER A 330 12.27 -0.47 -0.40
CA SER A 330 11.28 -0.43 -1.47
C SER A 330 11.70 -1.28 -2.67
N ALA A 331 10.83 -2.18 -3.13
CA ALA A 331 11.05 -2.98 -4.34
C ALA A 331 11.13 -2.14 -5.63
N CYS A 332 10.75 -0.86 -5.57
CA CYS A 332 10.75 0.07 -6.71
C CYS A 332 12.08 0.81 -6.89
N ASP A 333 12.95 0.82 -5.87
CA ASP A 333 14.19 1.62 -5.85
C ASP A 333 15.41 0.70 -5.91
N LYS A 334 15.65 0.12 -7.08
CA LYS A 334 16.78 -0.80 -7.34
C LYS A 334 18.12 -0.17 -6.97
N GLY A 335 18.64 -0.51 -5.78
CA GLY A 335 19.97 -0.07 -5.32
C GLY A 335 20.05 1.34 -4.74
N GLU A 336 18.96 2.10 -4.73
CA GLU A 336 18.89 3.40 -4.06
C GLU A 336 18.71 3.22 -2.54
N PRO A 337 19.28 4.12 -1.72
CA PRO A 337 19.07 4.12 -0.28
C PRO A 337 17.58 4.25 0.09
N SER A 338 17.14 3.63 1.17
CA SER A 338 15.77 3.74 1.66
C SER A 338 15.40 5.20 1.91
N HIS A 339 14.50 5.71 1.08
CA HIS A 339 13.94 7.05 1.23
C HIS A 339 13.19 7.21 2.57
N THR A 340 12.49 6.18 3.02
CA THR A 340 11.78 6.16 4.29
C THR A 340 12.74 6.31 5.47
N LEU A 341 13.79 5.49 5.54
CA LEU A 341 14.75 5.54 6.65
C LEU A 341 15.54 6.86 6.65
N LEU A 342 15.87 7.39 5.47
CA LEU A 342 16.47 8.74 5.35
C LEU A 342 15.49 9.82 5.87
N ALA A 343 14.22 9.76 5.52
CA ALA A 343 13.21 10.70 6.00
C ALA A 343 13.00 10.62 7.52
N MET A 344 13.19 9.44 8.12
CA MET A 344 13.19 9.22 9.58
C MET A 344 14.45 9.74 10.28
N GLY A 345 15.47 10.19 9.53
CA GLY A 345 16.73 10.67 10.08
C GLY A 345 17.69 9.56 10.52
N CYS A 346 17.53 8.34 10.00
CA CYS A 346 18.41 7.23 10.30
C CYS A 346 19.84 7.49 9.78
N ALA A 347 20.85 7.00 10.51
CA ALA A 347 22.23 7.08 10.09
C ALA A 347 22.50 6.28 8.80
N ASP A 348 23.47 6.71 7.99
CA ASP A 348 23.83 6.07 6.70
C ASP A 348 24.07 4.56 6.87
N LEU A 349 24.78 4.14 7.91
CA LEU A 349 25.03 2.73 8.21
C LEU A 349 23.72 1.95 8.43
N THR A 350 22.77 2.50 9.19
CA THR A 350 21.45 1.92 9.39
C THR A 350 20.71 1.73 8.06
N VAL A 351 20.73 2.77 7.21
CA VAL A 351 20.06 2.73 5.90
C VAL A 351 20.68 1.67 4.97
N ARG A 352 22.01 1.59 4.92
CA ARG A 352 22.75 0.68 4.04
C ARG A 352 22.71 -0.79 4.47
N THR A 353 22.37 -1.06 5.73
CA THR A 353 22.35 -2.41 6.32
C THR A 353 20.91 -2.87 6.64
N ALA A 354 19.89 -2.12 6.20
CA ALA A 354 18.49 -2.40 6.48
C ALA A 354 17.96 -3.57 5.66
N LEU A 355 17.18 -4.43 6.33
CA LEU A 355 16.41 -5.50 5.73
C LEU A 355 14.93 -5.33 6.11
N ARG A 356 14.06 -5.62 5.16
CA ARG A 356 12.61 -5.67 5.40
C ARG A 356 12.11 -7.09 5.23
N VAL A 357 11.45 -7.60 6.26
CA VAL A 357 10.67 -8.82 6.26
C VAL A 357 9.20 -8.47 6.16
N SER A 358 8.45 -9.20 5.36
CA SER A 358 7.00 -8.98 5.30
C SER A 358 6.22 -10.27 5.12
N PHE A 359 5.27 -10.46 6.02
CA PHE A 359 4.45 -11.66 6.15
C PHE A 359 3.14 -11.59 5.33
N CYS A 360 2.58 -12.76 5.05
CA CYS A 360 1.19 -12.97 4.67
C CYS A 360 0.59 -14.13 5.48
N ALA A 361 -0.67 -14.47 5.21
CA ALA A 361 -1.38 -15.52 5.95
C ALA A 361 -0.78 -16.93 5.79
N ASP A 362 -0.01 -17.15 4.72
CA ASP A 362 0.56 -18.47 4.39
C ASP A 362 1.94 -18.69 5.03
N ASN A 363 2.53 -17.66 5.64
CA ASN A 363 3.80 -17.82 6.35
C ASN A 363 3.63 -18.59 7.65
N THR A 364 4.66 -19.32 8.03
CA THR A 364 4.69 -20.20 9.19
C THR A 364 5.84 -19.85 10.14
N ALA A 365 5.88 -20.51 11.30
CA ALA A 365 7.00 -20.37 12.26
C ALA A 365 8.33 -20.83 11.65
N GLU A 366 8.28 -21.84 10.78
CA GLU A 366 9.45 -22.37 10.08
C GLU A 366 10.08 -21.34 9.14
N ASP A 367 9.27 -20.45 8.52
CA ASP A 367 9.80 -19.35 7.71
C ASP A 367 10.62 -18.37 8.56
N VAL A 368 10.16 -18.11 9.77
CA VAL A 368 10.87 -17.24 10.74
C VAL A 368 12.16 -17.90 11.21
N ASP A 369 12.10 -19.20 11.55
CA ASP A 369 13.25 -19.96 12.00
C ASP A 369 14.34 -20.05 10.93
N ALA A 370 13.96 -20.29 9.66
CA ALA A 370 14.86 -20.29 8.51
C ALA A 370 15.55 -18.94 8.30
N LEU A 371 14.79 -17.84 8.44
CA LEU A 371 15.36 -16.49 8.37
C LEU A 371 16.35 -16.25 9.52
N LEU A 372 15.98 -16.54 10.76
CA LEU A 372 16.83 -16.32 11.93
C LEU A 372 18.12 -17.16 11.87
N ALA A 373 18.03 -18.41 11.39
CA ALA A 373 19.22 -19.22 11.12
C ALA A 373 20.12 -18.58 10.05
N GLY A 374 19.54 -18.17 8.92
CA GLY A 374 20.28 -17.49 7.86
C GLY A 374 20.90 -16.16 8.32
N LEU A 375 20.23 -15.41 9.20
CA LEU A 375 20.80 -14.19 9.78
C LEU A 375 21.97 -14.49 10.69
N ARG A 376 21.85 -15.49 11.57
CA ARG A 376 22.91 -15.91 12.49
C ARG A 376 24.16 -16.36 11.74
N ASP A 377 24.00 -17.21 10.74
CA ASP A 377 25.10 -17.70 9.92
C ASP A 377 25.73 -16.55 9.11
N GLY A 378 24.90 -15.70 8.47
CA GLY A 378 25.36 -14.59 7.66
C GLY A 378 26.15 -13.54 8.43
N LEU A 379 25.77 -13.26 9.69
CA LEU A 379 26.54 -12.35 10.57
C LEU A 379 27.93 -12.89 10.90
N GLN A 380 28.15 -14.20 10.86
CA GLN A 380 29.45 -14.85 11.11
C GLN A 380 30.29 -15.01 9.84
N GLU A 381 29.64 -15.30 8.69
CA GLU A 381 30.34 -15.71 7.46
C GLU A 381 30.62 -14.54 6.51
N LEU A 382 29.77 -13.48 6.54
CA LEU A 382 29.88 -12.39 5.58
C LEU A 382 30.87 -11.30 6.03
N GLN A 383 31.48 -10.65 5.04
CA GLN A 383 32.36 -9.52 5.30
C GLN A 383 31.57 -8.32 5.83
N HIS A 384 32.04 -7.78 6.94
CA HIS A 384 31.52 -6.55 7.53
C HIS A 384 32.03 -5.31 6.76
N ILE A 385 31.22 -4.25 6.70
CA ILE A 385 31.54 -2.95 6.07
C ILE A 385 32.02 -1.93 7.07
#